data_e4009ae4633e01464c86b15ac19c4848
#
_entry.id   e4009ae4633e01464c86b15ac19c4848
#
_cell.length_a   1.000
_cell.length_b   1.000
_cell.length_c   1.000
_cell.angle_alpha   90.00
_cell.angle_beta   90.00
_cell.angle_gamma   90.00
#
_symmetry.space_group_name_H-M   'P 1'
#
loop_
_entity.id
_entity.type
_entity.pdbx_description
1 polymer ?
#
loop_
_entity_poly.entity_id
_entity_poly.type
_entity_poly.pdbx_seq_one_letter_code
_entity_poly.pdbx_strand_id
1 'polypeptide(L)'
;MTYHLIQPAPGAYDLLLHDTIVASVVRNGSRQPYTWTAELLEDLPRSKRPSPFREMEHDFPSLDELCAWLGHPTVKTSNRHTAARAV
;
A
#
# COMPACT_ATOMS: atom_id res chain seq x y z
N MET A 1 -4.54 1.32 -14.62
CA MET A 1 -3.48 0.63 -13.87
C MET A 1 -4.05 -0.21 -12.78
N THR A 2 -3.47 -1.34 -12.54
CA THR A 2 -3.98 -2.25 -11.53
C THR A 2 -2.97 -2.39 -10.41
N TYR A 3 -3.38 -1.99 -9.22
CA TYR A 3 -2.56 -2.13 -8.03
C TYR A 3 -2.92 -3.39 -7.26
N HIS A 4 -1.96 -3.91 -6.52
CA HIS A 4 -2.19 -4.99 -5.57
C HIS A 4 -1.55 -4.60 -4.25
N LEU A 5 -2.20 -4.96 -3.15
CA LEU A 5 -1.64 -4.77 -1.81
C LEU A 5 -1.33 -6.13 -1.22
N ILE A 6 -0.12 -6.26 -0.68
CA ILE A 6 0.29 -7.48 0.02
C ILE A 6 0.67 -7.09 1.43
N GLN A 7 0.11 -7.77 2.41
CA GLN A 7 0.37 -7.47 3.81
C GLN A 7 1.50 -8.34 4.36
N PRO A 8 2.71 -7.79 4.53
CA PRO A 8 3.82 -8.54 5.13
C PRO A 8 3.70 -8.61 6.64
N ALA A 9 2.99 -7.67 7.27
CA ALA A 9 2.84 -7.63 8.72
C ALA A 9 1.60 -6.83 9.06
N PRO A 10 1.02 -7.02 10.25
CA PRO A 10 -0.12 -6.21 10.67
C PRO A 10 0.21 -4.73 10.62
N GLY A 11 -0.70 -3.95 10.04
CA GLY A 11 -0.54 -2.50 9.94
C GLY A 11 0.39 -2.04 8.85
N ALA A 12 0.83 -2.93 7.97
CA ALA A 12 1.72 -2.56 6.88
C ALA A 12 1.39 -3.35 5.63
N TYR A 13 1.44 -2.67 4.48
CA TYR A 13 1.23 -3.30 3.18
C TYR A 13 2.29 -2.83 2.21
N ASP A 14 2.66 -3.72 1.29
CA ASP A 14 3.45 -3.34 0.12
C ASP A 14 2.47 -3.08 -1.01
N LEU A 15 2.66 -1.98 -1.74
CA LEU A 15 1.83 -1.64 -2.88
C LEU A 15 2.59 -1.99 -4.15
N LEU A 16 2.01 -2.89 -4.95
CA LEU A 16 2.62 -3.37 -6.18
C LEU A 16 1.90 -2.82 -7.39
N LEU A 17 2.70 -2.47 -8.39
CA LEU A 17 2.20 -2.07 -9.70
C LEU A 17 3.04 -2.85 -10.71
N HIS A 18 2.38 -3.65 -11.55
CA HIS A 18 3.08 -4.51 -12.51
C HIS A 18 4.12 -5.40 -11.83
N ASP A 19 3.72 -6.00 -10.70
CA ASP A 19 4.55 -6.91 -9.92
C ASP A 19 5.81 -6.28 -9.31
N THR A 20 5.86 -4.95 -9.28
CA THR A 20 6.97 -4.22 -8.68
C THR A 20 6.44 -3.44 -7.47
N ILE A 21 7.14 -3.54 -6.35
CA ILE A 21 6.77 -2.77 -5.18
C ILE A 21 7.12 -1.31 -5.45
N VAL A 22 6.12 -0.43 -5.45
CA VAL A 22 6.32 0.99 -5.75
C VAL A 22 6.09 1.88 -4.54
N ALA A 23 5.41 1.38 -3.51
CA ALA A 23 5.09 2.19 -2.35
C ALA A 23 4.85 1.30 -1.14
N SER A 24 4.87 1.91 0.03
CA SER A 24 4.45 1.24 1.26
C SER A 24 3.20 1.93 1.78
N VAL A 25 2.35 1.15 2.45
CA VAL A 25 1.13 1.65 3.08
C VAL A 25 1.23 1.25 4.54
N VAL A 26 1.22 2.22 5.44
CA VAL A 26 1.41 1.94 6.86
C VAL A 26 0.32 2.59 7.69
N ARG A 27 -0.02 1.91 8.77
CA ARG A 27 -0.97 2.40 9.75
C ARG A 27 -0.23 3.28 10.74
N ASN A 28 -0.81 4.42 11.06
CA ASN A 28 -0.25 5.36 12.01
C ASN A 28 -1.03 5.36 13.30
N GLY A 29 -0.34 5.49 14.42
CA GLY A 29 -0.96 5.54 15.72
C GLY A 29 -0.97 4.18 16.40
N SER A 30 -1.07 4.19 17.74
CA SER A 30 -1.07 2.98 18.54
C SER A 30 -2.47 2.58 18.99
N ARG A 31 -3.47 3.43 18.72
CA ARG A 31 -4.86 3.17 19.08
C ARG A 31 -5.79 3.70 18.03
N GLN A 32 -7.01 3.16 18.01
CA GLN A 32 -8.04 3.65 17.12
C GLN A 32 -8.51 5.04 17.54
N PRO A 33 -8.90 5.89 16.59
CA PRO A 33 -8.90 5.60 15.16
C PRO A 33 -7.51 5.72 14.58
N TYR A 34 -7.18 4.80 13.68
CA TYR A 34 -5.90 4.84 12.99
C TYR A 34 -6.00 5.69 11.74
N THR A 35 -4.85 6.26 11.31
CA THR A 35 -4.75 6.82 9.98
C THR A 35 -3.80 5.96 9.18
N TRP A 36 -3.78 6.16 7.86
CA TRP A 36 -2.98 5.35 6.97
C TRP A 36 -2.22 6.25 6.01
N THR A 37 -0.99 5.89 5.74
CA THR A 37 -0.13 6.67 4.85
C THR A 37 0.35 5.80 3.71
N ALA A 38 0.19 6.28 2.47
CA ALA A 38 0.77 5.67 1.29
C ALA A 38 1.98 6.49 0.89
N GLU A 39 3.15 5.86 0.83
CA GLU A 39 4.40 6.56 0.56
C GLU A 39 5.17 5.86 -0.55
N LEU A 40 5.53 6.61 -1.60
CA LEU A 40 6.34 6.07 -2.68
C LEU A 40 7.74 5.73 -2.19
N LEU A 41 8.31 4.64 -2.68
CA LEU A 41 9.64 4.20 -2.25
C LEU A 41 10.76 5.02 -2.87
N GLU A 42 10.51 5.63 -4.01
CA GLU A 42 11.52 6.44 -4.69
C GLU A 42 11.06 7.88 -4.80
N ASP A 43 12.02 8.79 -4.71
CA ASP A 43 11.74 10.20 -4.88
C ASP A 43 11.60 10.48 -6.37
N LEU A 44 10.37 10.48 -6.85
CA LEU A 44 10.07 10.65 -8.26
C LEU A 44 9.55 12.04 -8.56
N PRO A 45 9.97 12.64 -9.70
CA PRO A 45 9.37 13.89 -10.13
C PRO A 45 7.91 13.64 -10.48
N ARG A 46 7.11 14.72 -10.40
CA ARG A 46 5.67 14.62 -10.60
C ARG A 46 5.28 13.83 -11.86
N SER A 47 6.00 14.05 -12.95
CA SER A 47 5.66 13.43 -14.22
C SER A 47 5.88 11.92 -14.23
N LYS A 48 6.63 11.40 -13.26
CA LYS A 48 6.96 9.97 -13.21
C LYS A 48 6.26 9.25 -12.07
N ARG A 49 5.48 9.95 -11.28
CA ARG A 49 4.74 9.30 -10.19
C ARG A 49 3.57 8.52 -10.77
N PRO A 50 3.37 7.29 -10.32
CA PRO A 50 2.22 6.52 -10.82
C PRO A 50 0.93 7.14 -10.31
N SER A 51 -0.10 7.16 -11.17
CA SER A 51 -1.41 7.65 -10.77
C SER A 51 -1.96 6.74 -9.67
N PRO A 52 -2.62 7.26 -8.65
CA PRO A 52 -3.06 8.62 -8.47
C PRO A 52 -2.12 9.48 -7.61
N PHE A 53 -0.89 9.04 -7.41
CA PHE A 53 0.05 9.78 -6.56
C PHE A 53 0.36 11.17 -7.13
N ARG A 54 0.09 12.19 -6.33
CA ARG A 54 0.44 13.58 -6.69
C ARG A 54 1.65 14.05 -5.90
N GLU A 55 1.82 13.48 -4.69
CA GLU A 55 2.93 13.78 -3.82
C GLU A 55 3.65 12.47 -3.56
N MET A 56 4.76 12.55 -2.84
CA MET A 56 5.48 11.36 -2.43
C MET A 56 4.70 10.59 -1.37
N GLU A 57 3.81 11.25 -0.65
CA GLU A 57 3.13 10.68 0.51
C GLU A 57 1.72 11.23 0.59
N HIS A 58 0.76 10.37 0.89
CA HIS A 58 -0.64 10.76 1.07
C HIS A 58 -1.20 10.08 2.31
N ASP A 59 -1.95 10.83 3.13
CA ASP A 59 -2.55 10.32 4.35
C ASP A 59 -4.06 10.16 4.19
N PHE A 60 -4.62 9.14 4.83
CA PHE A 60 -6.04 8.85 4.75
C PHE A 60 -6.59 8.50 6.12
N PRO A 61 -7.85 8.83 6.39
CA PRO A 61 -8.45 8.51 7.68
C PRO A 61 -8.78 7.03 7.83
N SER A 62 -8.80 6.26 6.75
CA SER A 62 -9.07 4.83 6.83
C SER A 62 -8.40 4.11 5.68
N LEU A 63 -8.20 2.81 5.86
CA LEU A 63 -7.66 1.98 4.79
C LEU A 63 -8.65 1.90 3.63
N ASP A 64 -9.95 1.90 3.92
CA ASP A 64 -10.98 1.86 2.88
C ASP A 64 -10.88 3.07 1.95
N GLU A 65 -10.64 4.25 2.50
CA GLU A 65 -10.51 5.44 1.67
C GLU A 65 -9.23 5.41 0.85
N LEU A 66 -8.16 4.88 1.42
CA LEU A 66 -6.92 4.71 0.70
C LEU A 66 -7.11 3.74 -0.47
N CYS A 67 -7.80 2.64 -0.23
CA CYS A 67 -8.09 1.66 -1.28
C CYS A 67 -8.97 2.25 -2.38
N ALA A 68 -9.98 3.04 -2.00
CA ALA A 68 -10.83 3.70 -2.99
C ALA A 68 -10.02 4.65 -3.88
N TRP A 69 -9.08 5.36 -3.27
CA TRP A 69 -8.19 6.27 -3.99
C TRP A 69 -7.32 5.51 -5.00
N LEU A 70 -6.93 4.28 -4.67
CA LEU A 70 -6.13 3.43 -5.56
C LEU A 70 -6.96 2.65 -6.59
N GLY A 71 -8.28 2.76 -6.54
CA GLY A 71 -9.14 2.03 -7.46
C GLY A 71 -9.51 0.64 -6.97
N HIS A 72 -9.58 0.44 -5.66
CA HIS A 72 -9.98 -0.83 -5.03
C HIS A 72 -9.07 -1.99 -5.42
N PRO A 73 -7.78 -1.93 -5.06
CA PRO A 73 -6.85 -3.01 -5.41
C PRO A 73 -7.17 -4.29 -4.66
N THR A 74 -6.72 -5.40 -5.22
CA THR A 74 -6.77 -6.68 -4.54
C THR A 74 -5.84 -6.63 -3.33
N VAL A 75 -6.31 -7.12 -2.19
CA VAL A 75 -5.53 -7.17 -0.96
C VAL A 75 -5.27 -8.61 -0.60
N LYS A 76 -4.00 -8.96 -0.38
CA LYS A 76 -3.59 -10.31 -0.03
C LYS A 76 -2.73 -10.29 1.21
N THR A 77 -2.75 -11.37 1.97
CA THR A 77 -1.82 -11.52 3.08
C THR A 77 -0.61 -12.29 2.60
N SER A 78 0.54 -11.95 3.20
CA SER A 78 1.79 -12.53 2.74
C SER A 78 1.98 -13.96 3.16
N ASN A 79 1.19 -14.41 4.12
CA ASN A 79 1.46 -15.73 4.66
C ASN A 79 1.08 -16.81 3.70
N ARG A 80 0.98 -16.46 2.56
CA ARG A 80 0.92 -17.36 1.69
C ARG A 80 2.15 -17.90 1.58
N HIS A 81 2.93 -17.59 2.03
CA HIS A 81 4.00 -18.13 2.02
C HIS A 81 4.06 -18.92 3.00
N THR A 82 3.45 -18.90 3.24
CA THR A 82 3.55 -19.73 3.85
C THR A 82 3.10 -20.61 3.39
N ALA A 83 2.73 -20.47 2.85
CA ALA A 83 2.55 -21.17 2.55
C ALA A 83 3.35 -21.76 2.13
N ALA A 84 3.69 -21.65 1.79
CA ALA A 84 4.44 -22.06 1.48
C ALA A 84 5.25 -22.67 2.12
N ARG A 85 5.28 -22.63 2.56
CA ARG A 85 5.96 -22.98 3.16
C ARG A 85 5.78 -23.88 3.58
N ALA A 86 5.41 -24.20 3.38
CA ALA A 86 5.31 -24.77 3.75
C ALA A 86 5.69 -25.37 3.87
N VAL A 87 5.83 -25.45 3.84
CA VAL A 87 6.29 -25.70 4.01
C VAL A 87 6.42 -26.10 4.01
#